data_3efc7e3231afd42ca62d5c799551115f
#
_entry.id   3efc7e3231afd42ca62d5c799551115f
#
_cell.length_a   1.000
_cell.length_b   1.000
_cell.length_c   1.000
_cell.angle_alpha   90.00
_cell.angle_beta   90.00
_cell.angle_gamma   90.00
#
_symmetry.space_group_name_H-M   'P 1'
#
loop_
_entity.id
_entity.type
_entity.pdbx_description
1 polymer ?
#
loop_
_entity_poly.entity_id
_entity_poly.type
_entity_poly.pdbx_seq_one_letter_code
_entity_poly.pdbx_strand_id
1 'polypeptide(L)'
;RLLDPPLHEFVPHDEKGQKEMAAEMGVPLQKIVAKVESLAEFNPMLGHRGCRLGNTYPEITEMQARAIIEAAMNVKATGIPVHVEIMVPLVGNHKELRYQKNIIDTTAEQVFSERNDKIDYMVGTMIEVPRAAVTANQIAEVAEFFSFGTNDLTQMTFGYSRDDIASFLPVYLEKKILKVDPFQVLDQNGVGQLVRMATEKGRAIRPDLK
;
A
#
# COMPACT_ATOMS: atom_id res chain seq x y z
N ARG A 1 -3.65 4.00 5.41
CA ARG A 1 -2.80 3.43 4.35
C ARG A 1 -2.66 4.43 3.21
N LEU A 2 -1.45 4.58 2.68
CA LEU A 2 -1.23 5.33 1.46
C LEU A 2 -1.91 4.64 0.27
N LEU A 3 -2.14 5.37 -0.82
CA LEU A 3 -2.77 4.86 -2.03
C LEU A 3 -2.04 3.64 -2.56
N ASP A 4 -2.80 2.61 -2.87
CA ASP A 4 -2.31 1.31 -3.30
C ASP A 4 -2.57 1.01 -4.78
N PRO A 5 -3.74 1.39 -5.39
CA PRO A 5 -4.02 1.10 -6.78
C PRO A 5 -3.05 1.78 -7.75
N PRO A 6 -2.82 1.19 -8.95
CA PRO A 6 -2.03 1.81 -9.99
C PRO A 6 -2.74 3.04 -10.59
N LEU A 7 -1.97 3.94 -11.21
CA LEU A 7 -2.49 5.21 -11.71
C LEU A 7 -3.62 5.07 -12.74
N HIS A 8 -3.65 3.98 -13.51
CA HIS A 8 -4.70 3.80 -14.51
C HIS A 8 -6.11 3.72 -13.90
N GLU A 9 -6.24 3.32 -12.62
CA GLU A 9 -7.54 3.29 -11.95
C GLU A 9 -8.08 4.69 -11.60
N PHE A 10 -7.23 5.70 -11.62
CA PHE A 10 -7.60 7.09 -11.30
C PHE A 10 -7.85 7.96 -12.54
N VAL A 11 -7.69 7.42 -13.74
CA VAL A 11 -7.88 8.16 -14.99
C VAL A 11 -9.14 7.71 -15.72
N PRO A 12 -9.82 8.59 -16.47
CA PRO A 12 -11.02 8.21 -17.21
C PRO A 12 -10.67 7.29 -18.37
N HIS A 13 -11.45 6.21 -18.53
CA HIS A 13 -11.28 5.24 -19.63
C HIS A 13 -12.23 5.49 -20.79
N ASP A 14 -13.26 6.32 -20.61
CA ASP A 14 -14.19 6.69 -21.64
C ASP A 14 -13.83 8.05 -22.29
N GLU A 15 -14.26 8.22 -23.54
CA GLU A 15 -13.93 9.42 -24.34
C GLU A 15 -14.47 10.71 -23.71
N LYS A 16 -15.63 10.64 -23.03
CA LYS A 16 -16.25 11.80 -22.40
C LYS A 16 -15.41 12.30 -21.23
N GLY A 17 -15.06 11.41 -20.31
CA GLY A 17 -14.21 11.74 -19.16
C GLY A 17 -12.82 12.23 -19.57
N GLN A 18 -12.24 11.66 -20.64
CA GLN A 18 -10.96 12.13 -21.18
C GLN A 18 -11.05 13.55 -21.77
N LYS A 19 -12.16 13.89 -22.43
CA LYS A 19 -12.42 15.26 -22.92
C LYS A 19 -12.62 16.25 -21.77
N GLU A 20 -13.36 15.87 -20.75
CA GLU A 20 -13.56 16.69 -19.54
C GLU A 20 -12.23 16.94 -18.83
N MET A 21 -11.44 15.91 -18.59
CA MET A 21 -10.10 16.04 -18.00
C MET A 21 -9.18 16.93 -18.84
N ALA A 22 -9.18 16.77 -20.16
CA ALA A 22 -8.38 17.60 -21.07
C ALA A 22 -8.76 19.08 -20.96
N ALA A 23 -10.07 19.37 -20.89
CA ALA A 23 -10.58 20.73 -20.74
C ALA A 23 -10.20 21.33 -19.37
N GLU A 24 -10.36 20.59 -18.28
CA GLU A 24 -9.99 21.04 -16.93
C GLU A 24 -8.49 21.30 -16.77
N MET A 25 -7.66 20.44 -17.35
CA MET A 25 -6.20 20.58 -17.32
C MET A 25 -5.65 21.57 -18.36
N GLY A 26 -6.47 22.08 -19.29
CA GLY A 26 -6.04 22.98 -20.36
C GLY A 26 -5.02 22.35 -21.33
N VAL A 27 -5.14 21.05 -21.59
CA VAL A 27 -4.22 20.29 -22.46
C VAL A 27 -4.97 19.66 -23.64
N PRO A 28 -4.30 19.38 -24.77
CA PRO A 28 -4.92 18.67 -25.90
C PRO A 28 -5.43 17.28 -25.49
N LEU A 29 -6.62 16.88 -26.00
CA LEU A 29 -7.21 15.56 -25.74
C LEU A 29 -6.23 14.42 -26.05
N GLN A 30 -5.49 14.50 -27.17
CA GLN A 30 -4.52 13.48 -27.58
C GLN A 30 -3.44 13.23 -26.50
N LYS A 31 -3.08 14.26 -25.73
CA LYS A 31 -2.12 14.13 -24.63
C LYS A 31 -2.71 13.30 -23.48
N ILE A 32 -3.99 13.48 -23.18
CA ILE A 32 -4.70 12.67 -22.17
C ILE A 32 -4.83 11.22 -22.66
N VAL A 33 -5.32 11.00 -23.88
CA VAL A 33 -5.46 9.66 -24.47
C VAL A 33 -4.14 8.90 -24.42
N ALA A 34 -3.06 9.49 -24.96
CA ALA A 34 -1.73 8.87 -24.94
C ALA A 34 -1.21 8.58 -23.52
N LYS A 35 -1.53 9.46 -22.56
CA LYS A 35 -1.14 9.22 -21.16
C LYS A 35 -1.92 8.07 -20.56
N VAL A 36 -3.23 7.99 -20.76
CA VAL A 36 -4.10 6.88 -20.29
C VAL A 36 -3.61 5.54 -20.87
N GLU A 37 -3.36 5.49 -22.18
CA GLU A 37 -2.81 4.30 -22.84
C GLU A 37 -1.45 3.90 -22.27
N SER A 38 -0.57 4.85 -21.98
CA SER A 38 0.74 4.59 -21.40
C SER A 38 0.71 4.07 -19.96
N LEU A 39 -0.40 4.26 -19.25
CA LEU A 39 -0.61 3.78 -17.89
C LEU A 39 -1.25 2.38 -17.84
N ALA A 40 -1.71 1.85 -18.98
CA ALA A 40 -2.28 0.51 -19.03
C ALA A 40 -1.24 -0.55 -18.68
N GLU A 41 -1.59 -1.47 -17.79
CA GLU A 41 -0.73 -2.53 -17.32
C GLU A 41 -1.31 -3.90 -17.66
N PHE A 42 -0.45 -4.86 -18.06
CA PHE A 42 -0.86 -6.24 -18.34
C PHE A 42 -1.26 -6.98 -17.05
N ASN A 43 -0.58 -6.69 -15.95
CA ASN A 43 -0.89 -7.23 -14.63
C ASN A 43 -0.87 -6.11 -13.58
N PRO A 44 -2.00 -5.42 -13.39
CA PRO A 44 -2.08 -4.30 -12.45
C PRO A 44 -1.77 -4.67 -11.00
N MET A 45 -2.04 -5.94 -10.61
CA MET A 45 -1.82 -6.40 -9.25
C MET A 45 -0.33 -6.47 -8.89
N LEU A 46 0.53 -6.86 -9.83
CA LEU A 46 1.98 -6.96 -9.66
C LEU A 46 2.74 -5.80 -10.32
N GLY A 47 2.03 -4.80 -10.81
CA GLY A 47 2.53 -3.70 -11.59
C GLY A 47 3.01 -2.49 -10.78
N HIS A 48 2.85 -1.33 -11.37
CA HIS A 48 3.30 -0.03 -10.86
C HIS A 48 2.27 0.58 -9.91
N ARG A 49 2.27 0.11 -8.67
CA ARG A 49 1.30 0.48 -7.63
C ARG A 49 1.97 0.57 -6.24
N GLY A 50 1.24 1.03 -5.24
CA GLY A 50 1.68 1.09 -3.85
C GLY A 50 3.00 1.86 -3.67
N CYS A 51 3.93 1.32 -2.89
CA CYS A 51 5.22 1.97 -2.67
C CYS A 51 6.06 2.12 -3.95
N ARG A 52 5.86 1.25 -4.97
CA ARG A 52 6.55 1.36 -6.26
C ARG A 52 6.17 2.66 -6.96
N LEU A 53 4.88 3.01 -6.91
CA LEU A 53 4.37 4.27 -7.43
C LEU A 53 4.94 5.47 -6.67
N GLY A 54 4.90 5.43 -5.33
CA GLY A 54 5.46 6.50 -4.50
C GLY A 54 6.99 6.64 -4.62
N ASN A 55 7.70 5.57 -4.99
CA ASN A 55 9.15 5.63 -5.23
C ASN A 55 9.52 6.29 -6.56
N THR A 56 8.65 6.17 -7.57
CA THR A 56 8.87 6.75 -8.90
C THR A 56 8.23 8.14 -9.06
N TYR A 57 7.19 8.42 -8.28
CA TYR A 57 6.49 9.71 -8.21
C TYR A 57 6.38 10.16 -6.74
N PRO A 58 7.50 10.61 -6.13
CA PRO A 58 7.56 10.96 -4.71
C PRO A 58 6.57 12.04 -4.29
N GLU A 59 6.21 12.92 -5.23
CA GLU A 59 5.20 13.98 -5.03
C GLU A 59 3.81 13.43 -4.63
N ILE A 60 3.48 12.21 -5.04
CA ILE A 60 2.23 11.54 -4.65
C ILE A 60 2.27 11.17 -3.16
N THR A 61 3.40 10.69 -2.67
CA THR A 61 3.59 10.39 -1.25
C THR A 61 3.63 11.67 -0.41
N GLU A 62 4.32 12.70 -0.88
CA GLU A 62 4.37 14.02 -0.25
C GLU A 62 2.97 14.61 -0.07
N MET A 63 2.17 14.64 -1.14
CA MET A 63 0.78 15.14 -1.09
C MET A 63 -0.05 14.41 -0.04
N GLN A 64 0.02 13.07 -0.01
CA GLN A 64 -0.75 12.26 0.94
C GLN A 64 -0.27 12.46 2.37
N ALA A 65 1.05 12.48 2.60
CA ALA A 65 1.62 12.71 3.92
C ALA A 65 1.21 14.08 4.46
N ARG A 66 1.31 15.13 3.64
CA ARG A 66 0.86 16.48 3.98
C ARG A 66 -0.61 16.51 4.38
N ALA A 67 -1.49 15.92 3.54
CA ALA A 67 -2.93 15.88 3.80
C ALA A 67 -3.26 15.17 5.12
N ILE A 68 -2.59 14.06 5.43
CA ILE A 68 -2.80 13.30 6.67
C ILE A 68 -2.34 14.12 7.89
N ILE A 69 -1.14 14.68 7.86
CA ILE A 69 -0.58 15.44 8.97
C ILE A 69 -1.40 16.72 9.21
N GLU A 70 -1.74 17.47 8.17
CA GLU A 70 -2.58 18.68 8.29
C GLU A 70 -3.96 18.37 8.86
N ALA A 71 -4.61 17.29 8.38
CA ALA A 71 -5.91 16.87 8.91
C ALA A 71 -5.82 16.50 10.40
N ALA A 72 -4.80 15.76 10.80
CA ALA A 72 -4.58 15.39 12.19
C ALA A 72 -4.33 16.61 13.08
N MET A 73 -3.53 17.57 12.63
CA MET A 73 -3.30 18.82 13.36
C MET A 73 -4.57 19.66 13.47
N ASN A 74 -5.40 19.72 12.44
CA ASN A 74 -6.68 20.40 12.50
C ASN A 74 -7.61 19.76 13.56
N VAL A 75 -7.65 18.43 13.64
CA VAL A 75 -8.43 17.71 14.67
C VAL A 75 -7.86 17.97 16.06
N LYS A 76 -6.52 17.88 16.23
CA LYS A 76 -5.85 18.22 17.50
C LYS A 76 -6.21 19.62 17.98
N ALA A 77 -6.25 20.61 17.10
CA ALA A 77 -6.61 21.98 17.43
C ALA A 77 -8.02 22.14 17.99
N THR A 78 -8.93 21.19 17.78
CA THR A 78 -10.27 21.14 18.40
C THR A 78 -10.28 20.51 19.80
N GLY A 79 -9.10 20.12 20.33
CA GLY A 79 -8.96 19.47 21.64
C GLY A 79 -9.19 17.93 21.62
N ILE A 80 -9.33 17.34 20.44
CA ILE A 80 -9.47 15.89 20.29
C ILE A 80 -8.07 15.25 20.18
N PRO A 81 -7.73 14.25 21.00
CA PRO A 81 -6.47 13.53 20.88
C PRO A 81 -6.40 12.76 19.54
N VAL A 82 -5.24 12.81 18.89
CA VAL A 82 -5.02 12.14 17.62
C VAL A 82 -3.89 11.11 17.74
N HIS A 83 -4.05 9.98 17.09
CA HIS A 83 -3.04 8.93 16.95
C HIS A 83 -2.88 8.61 15.46
N VAL A 84 -1.77 9.05 14.87
CA VAL A 84 -1.53 8.93 13.43
C VAL A 84 -0.61 7.77 13.15
N GLU A 85 -1.05 6.86 12.30
CA GLU A 85 -0.26 5.74 11.80
C GLU A 85 -0.32 5.74 10.27
N ILE A 86 0.82 5.98 9.62
CA ILE A 86 0.93 6.04 8.17
C ILE A 86 1.51 4.71 7.68
N MET A 87 0.71 3.98 6.91
CA MET A 87 1.06 2.66 6.39
C MET A 87 1.44 2.72 4.92
N VAL A 88 2.64 2.27 4.60
CA VAL A 88 3.14 2.14 3.23
C VAL A 88 2.79 0.75 2.69
N PRO A 89 1.98 0.63 1.62
CA PRO A 89 1.58 -0.67 1.07
C PRO A 89 2.64 -1.26 0.14
N LEU A 90 2.57 -2.57 -0.08
CA LEU A 90 3.26 -3.33 -1.12
C LEU A 90 4.80 -3.33 -1.02
N VAL A 91 5.34 -3.09 0.16
CA VAL A 91 6.78 -3.11 0.41
C VAL A 91 7.32 -4.52 0.28
N GLY A 92 8.32 -4.70 -0.57
CA GLY A 92 9.07 -5.95 -0.73
C GLY A 92 10.53 -5.85 -0.25
N ASN A 93 11.04 -4.63 -0.06
CA ASN A 93 12.41 -4.36 0.35
C ASN A 93 12.44 -3.21 1.38
N HIS A 94 13.28 -3.35 2.41
CA HIS A 94 13.43 -2.31 3.44
C HIS A 94 13.88 -0.95 2.88
N LYS A 95 14.60 -0.92 1.75
CA LYS A 95 15.01 0.33 1.09
C LYS A 95 13.85 1.09 0.49
N GLU A 96 12.83 0.37 -0.02
CA GLU A 96 11.59 1.00 -0.49
C GLU A 96 10.90 1.73 0.66
N LEU A 97 10.75 1.06 1.80
CA LEU A 97 10.13 1.66 2.98
C LEU A 97 10.95 2.84 3.50
N ARG A 98 12.27 2.72 3.56
CA ARG A 98 13.16 3.79 4.02
C ARG A 98 13.03 5.04 3.15
N TYR A 99 12.97 4.87 1.83
CA TYR A 99 12.77 5.98 0.91
C TYR A 99 11.42 6.66 1.13
N GLN A 100 10.34 5.87 1.25
CA GLN A 100 9.00 6.40 1.55
C GLN A 100 8.94 7.11 2.91
N LYS A 101 9.53 6.51 3.95
CA LYS A 101 9.58 7.10 5.29
C LYS A 101 10.31 8.45 5.28
N ASN A 102 11.41 8.56 4.55
CA ASN A 102 12.12 9.83 4.44
C ASN A 102 11.26 10.93 3.81
N ILE A 103 10.46 10.62 2.79
CA ILE A 103 9.52 11.59 2.19
C ILE A 103 8.47 12.00 3.22
N ILE A 104 7.87 11.03 3.91
CA ILE A 104 6.85 11.27 4.94
C ILE A 104 7.40 12.15 6.06
N ASP A 105 8.56 11.80 6.61
CA ASP A 105 9.19 12.52 7.72
C ASP A 105 9.56 13.95 7.30
N THR A 106 10.13 14.13 6.10
CA THR A 106 10.47 15.45 5.57
C THR A 106 9.22 16.32 5.41
N THR A 107 8.14 15.74 4.86
CA THR A 107 6.86 16.45 4.68
C THR A 107 6.23 16.81 6.02
N ALA A 108 6.27 15.90 6.99
CA ALA A 108 5.74 16.14 8.33
C ALA A 108 6.49 17.30 9.01
N GLU A 109 7.82 17.31 8.97
CA GLU A 109 8.63 18.39 9.55
C GLU A 109 8.37 19.75 8.88
N GLN A 110 8.11 19.78 7.56
CA GLN A 110 7.70 21.01 6.87
C GLN A 110 6.37 21.51 7.41
N VAL A 111 5.34 20.65 7.53
CA VAL A 111 4.03 21.04 8.06
C VAL A 111 4.14 21.51 9.52
N PHE A 112 4.95 20.83 10.34
CA PHE A 112 5.19 21.23 11.73
C PHE A 112 5.83 22.61 11.83
N SER A 113 6.79 22.90 10.97
CA SER A 113 7.42 24.22 10.90
C SER A 113 6.43 25.31 10.46
N GLU A 114 5.61 25.04 9.44
CA GLU A 114 4.58 25.97 8.94
C GLU A 114 3.50 26.29 10.00
N ARG A 115 3.13 25.27 10.80
CA ARG A 115 2.08 25.36 11.82
C ARG A 115 2.60 25.79 13.21
N ASN A 116 3.90 25.77 13.40
CA ASN A 116 4.57 25.98 14.71
C ASN A 116 3.98 25.07 15.81
N ASP A 117 3.63 23.84 15.46
CA ASP A 117 3.10 22.81 16.36
C ASP A 117 3.48 21.43 15.82
N LYS A 118 3.44 20.38 16.67
CA LYS A 118 3.79 19.00 16.32
C LYS A 118 2.76 18.02 16.80
N ILE A 119 2.69 16.86 16.10
CA ILE A 119 1.98 15.66 16.54
C ILE A 119 2.93 14.47 16.49
N ASP A 120 2.67 13.49 17.33
CA ASP A 120 3.31 12.19 17.22
C ASP A 120 2.63 11.37 16.09
N TYR A 121 3.43 10.65 15.34
CA TYR A 121 2.95 9.72 14.32
C TYR A 121 3.91 8.54 14.18
N MET A 122 3.41 7.46 13.62
CA MET A 122 4.20 6.26 13.31
C MET A 122 4.16 5.99 11.81
N VAL A 123 5.27 5.48 11.29
CA VAL A 123 5.34 4.97 9.91
C VAL A 123 5.61 3.48 9.93
N GLY A 124 4.71 2.72 9.33
CA GLY A 124 4.85 1.28 9.22
C GLY A 124 4.51 0.78 7.82
N THR A 125 4.35 -0.52 7.69
CA THR A 125 4.08 -1.13 6.40
C THR A 125 3.08 -2.27 6.49
N MET A 126 2.50 -2.61 5.35
CA MET A 126 1.74 -3.84 5.18
C MET A 126 2.67 -4.96 4.72
N ILE A 127 2.70 -6.05 5.48
CA ILE A 127 3.36 -7.30 5.08
C ILE A 127 2.35 -8.08 4.23
N GLU A 128 2.50 -7.99 2.93
CA GLU A 128 1.60 -8.59 1.94
C GLU A 128 2.34 -9.22 0.76
N VAL A 129 3.64 -8.95 0.65
CA VAL A 129 4.54 -9.60 -0.30
C VAL A 129 5.28 -10.70 0.45
N PRO A 130 5.32 -11.97 -0.05
CA PRO A 130 6.03 -13.06 0.63
C PRO A 130 7.49 -12.73 0.96
N ARG A 131 8.19 -12.02 0.07
CA ARG A 131 9.54 -11.55 0.33
C ARG A 131 9.63 -10.66 1.57
N ALA A 132 8.64 -9.80 1.79
CA ALA A 132 8.59 -8.94 2.97
C ALA A 132 8.50 -9.78 4.25
N ALA A 133 7.67 -10.83 4.27
CA ALA A 133 7.57 -11.73 5.41
C ALA A 133 8.89 -12.45 5.69
N VAL A 134 9.57 -12.94 4.66
CA VAL A 134 10.87 -13.63 4.78
C VAL A 134 11.98 -12.70 5.28
N THR A 135 11.96 -11.42 4.90
CA THR A 135 12.97 -10.42 5.27
C THR A 135 12.45 -9.39 6.29
N ALA A 136 11.46 -9.75 7.09
CA ALA A 136 10.79 -8.86 8.03
C ALA A 136 11.73 -8.25 9.10
N ASN A 137 12.81 -8.94 9.45
CA ASN A 137 13.86 -8.40 10.29
C ASN A 137 14.50 -7.12 9.70
N GLN A 138 14.77 -7.10 8.40
CA GLN A 138 15.33 -5.90 7.73
C GLN A 138 14.29 -4.77 7.65
N ILE A 139 13.03 -5.12 7.43
CA ILE A 139 11.94 -4.14 7.34
C ILE A 139 11.67 -3.51 8.71
N ALA A 140 11.75 -4.27 9.80
CA ALA A 140 11.57 -3.80 11.16
C ALA A 140 12.65 -2.80 11.64
N GLU A 141 13.80 -2.73 10.98
CA GLU A 141 14.78 -1.66 11.22
C GLU A 141 14.21 -0.27 10.89
N VAL A 142 13.23 -0.22 10.01
CA VAL A 142 12.62 1.02 9.50
C VAL A 142 11.18 1.18 9.99
N ALA A 143 10.39 0.11 9.92
CA ALA A 143 8.97 0.12 10.28
C ALA A 143 8.77 0.18 11.80
N GLU A 144 7.78 0.95 12.23
CA GLU A 144 7.36 1.07 13.62
C GLU A 144 6.16 0.16 13.93
N PHE A 145 5.46 -0.30 12.89
CA PHE A 145 4.40 -1.30 12.99
C PHE A 145 4.30 -2.14 11.72
N PHE A 146 3.74 -3.35 11.85
CA PHE A 146 3.31 -4.19 10.74
C PHE A 146 1.80 -4.36 10.73
N SER A 147 1.22 -4.32 9.55
CA SER A 147 -0.11 -4.84 9.25
C SER A 147 0.03 -5.99 8.26
N PHE A 148 -0.96 -6.87 8.16
CA PHE A 148 -0.90 -8.02 7.25
C PHE A 148 -1.98 -7.91 6.19
N GLY A 149 -1.58 -7.76 4.92
CA GLY A 149 -2.46 -7.76 3.75
C GLY A 149 -2.72 -9.20 3.29
N THR A 150 -3.65 -9.89 3.96
CA THR A 150 -3.86 -11.32 3.74
C THR A 150 -4.39 -11.67 2.36
N ASN A 151 -5.06 -10.75 1.67
CA ASN A 151 -5.48 -10.97 0.28
C ASN A 151 -4.28 -11.13 -0.65
N ASP A 152 -3.40 -10.13 -0.70
CA ASP A 152 -2.22 -10.13 -1.57
C ASP A 152 -1.24 -11.21 -1.15
N LEU A 153 -1.06 -11.41 0.17
CA LEU A 153 -0.20 -12.47 0.68
C LEU A 153 -0.71 -13.86 0.26
N THR A 154 -2.02 -14.09 0.30
CA THR A 154 -2.66 -15.34 -0.16
C THR A 154 -2.48 -15.51 -1.66
N GLN A 155 -2.78 -14.48 -2.46
CA GLN A 155 -2.59 -14.51 -3.91
C GLN A 155 -1.17 -14.92 -4.30
N MET A 156 -0.17 -14.28 -3.71
CA MET A 156 1.23 -14.54 -4.06
C MET A 156 1.76 -15.86 -3.50
N THR A 157 1.23 -16.32 -2.37
CA THR A 157 1.65 -17.60 -1.76
C THR A 157 1.08 -18.80 -2.50
N PHE A 158 -0.19 -18.75 -2.89
CA PHE A 158 -0.83 -19.80 -3.69
C PHE A 158 -0.55 -19.65 -5.20
N GLY A 159 -0.19 -18.46 -5.67
CA GLY A 159 -0.17 -18.17 -7.10
C GLY A 159 -1.57 -18.10 -7.72
N TYR A 160 -2.59 -17.74 -6.92
CA TYR A 160 -3.98 -17.62 -7.36
C TYR A 160 -4.36 -16.16 -7.54
N SER A 161 -5.03 -15.84 -8.63
CA SER A 161 -5.71 -14.56 -8.76
C SER A 161 -7.04 -14.61 -8.00
N ARG A 162 -7.27 -13.66 -7.12
CA ARG A 162 -8.56 -13.55 -6.40
C ARG A 162 -9.73 -13.34 -7.36
N ASP A 163 -9.48 -12.62 -8.47
CA ASP A 163 -10.51 -12.29 -9.44
C ASP A 163 -10.83 -13.47 -10.38
N ASP A 164 -9.85 -14.37 -10.63
CA ASP A 164 -9.97 -15.47 -11.57
C ASP A 164 -10.19 -16.83 -10.90
N ILE A 165 -10.03 -16.95 -9.57
CA ILE A 165 -10.12 -18.21 -8.83
C ILE A 165 -11.47 -18.92 -9.02
N ALA A 166 -12.54 -18.19 -9.29
CA ALA A 166 -13.87 -18.74 -9.52
C ALA A 166 -13.92 -19.74 -10.68
N SER A 167 -12.96 -19.69 -11.61
CA SER A 167 -12.87 -20.61 -12.74
C SER A 167 -12.51 -22.05 -12.34
N PHE A 168 -11.82 -22.27 -11.22
CA PHE A 168 -11.36 -23.58 -10.77
C PHE A 168 -11.69 -23.91 -9.31
N LEU A 169 -11.91 -22.93 -8.43
CA LEU A 169 -12.17 -23.12 -7.01
C LEU A 169 -13.32 -24.09 -6.71
N PRO A 170 -14.50 -24.02 -7.40
CA PRO A 170 -15.59 -24.96 -7.14
C PRO A 170 -15.16 -26.43 -7.29
N VAL A 171 -14.38 -26.73 -8.33
CA VAL A 171 -13.85 -28.08 -8.58
C VAL A 171 -12.85 -28.51 -7.51
N TYR A 172 -12.02 -27.57 -7.03
CA TYR A 172 -11.05 -27.84 -5.96
C TYR A 172 -11.72 -28.16 -4.63
N LEU A 173 -12.83 -27.49 -4.32
CA LEU A 173 -13.64 -27.75 -3.13
C LEU A 173 -14.39 -29.09 -3.26
N GLU A 174 -15.00 -29.36 -4.40
CA GLU A 174 -15.68 -30.65 -4.68
C GLU A 174 -14.72 -31.84 -4.55
N LYS A 175 -13.53 -31.71 -5.15
CA LYS A 175 -12.47 -32.74 -5.09
C LYS A 175 -11.72 -32.78 -3.76
N LYS A 176 -12.06 -31.90 -2.81
CA LYS A 176 -11.39 -31.78 -1.51
C LYS A 176 -9.88 -31.50 -1.60
N ILE A 177 -9.43 -30.89 -2.70
CA ILE A 177 -8.05 -30.37 -2.84
C ILE A 177 -7.86 -29.22 -1.87
N LEU A 178 -8.83 -28.30 -1.81
CA LEU A 178 -8.96 -27.29 -0.75
C LEU A 178 -10.16 -27.64 0.12
N LYS A 179 -10.04 -27.39 1.43
CA LYS A 179 -11.16 -27.56 2.38
C LYS A 179 -12.12 -26.39 2.36
N VAL A 180 -11.59 -25.20 2.15
CA VAL A 180 -12.28 -23.91 2.15
C VAL A 180 -11.61 -22.96 1.18
N ASP A 181 -12.31 -21.89 0.80
CA ASP A 181 -11.76 -20.81 0.01
C ASP A 181 -10.66 -20.08 0.82
N PRO A 182 -9.40 -20.04 0.33
CA PRO A 182 -8.29 -19.42 1.04
C PRO A 182 -8.41 -17.89 1.14
N PHE A 183 -9.31 -17.26 0.40
CA PHE A 183 -9.63 -15.82 0.52
C PHE A 183 -10.69 -15.52 1.55
N GLN A 184 -11.50 -16.52 1.94
CA GLN A 184 -12.50 -16.38 2.99
C GLN A 184 -11.97 -16.81 4.37
N VAL A 185 -11.10 -17.83 4.38
CA VAL A 185 -10.50 -18.35 5.61
C VAL A 185 -9.00 -18.41 5.44
N LEU A 186 -8.27 -17.76 6.33
CA LEU A 186 -6.80 -17.72 6.29
C LEU A 186 -6.21 -19.13 6.26
N ASP A 187 -5.40 -19.39 5.26
CA ASP A 187 -4.58 -20.62 5.19
C ASP A 187 -3.51 -20.60 6.28
N GLN A 188 -3.75 -21.36 7.35
CA GLN A 188 -2.84 -21.45 8.50
C GLN A 188 -1.52 -22.16 8.17
N ASN A 189 -1.53 -23.05 7.17
CA ASN A 189 -0.37 -23.91 6.86
C ASN A 189 0.66 -23.21 5.96
N GLY A 190 0.24 -22.32 5.10
CA GLY A 190 1.11 -21.56 4.19
C GLY A 190 1.18 -20.09 4.61
N VAL A 191 0.11 -19.33 4.36
CA VAL A 191 0.05 -17.90 4.63
C VAL A 191 0.22 -17.59 6.11
N GLY A 192 -0.38 -18.39 6.99
CA GLY A 192 -0.25 -18.24 8.45
C GLY A 192 1.18 -18.41 8.94
N GLN A 193 1.99 -19.28 8.31
CA GLN A 193 3.42 -19.38 8.62
C GLN A 193 4.19 -18.11 8.23
N LEU A 194 3.87 -17.49 7.11
CA LEU A 194 4.49 -16.22 6.71
C LEU A 194 4.14 -15.10 7.69
N VAL A 195 2.89 -15.04 8.15
CA VAL A 195 2.46 -14.08 9.19
C VAL A 195 3.25 -14.28 10.48
N ARG A 196 3.35 -15.52 10.96
CA ARG A 196 4.12 -15.87 12.17
C ARG A 196 5.59 -15.50 12.01
N MET A 197 6.21 -15.93 10.92
CA MET A 197 7.61 -15.64 10.59
C MET A 197 7.88 -14.13 10.59
N ALA A 198 7.02 -13.34 9.97
CA ALA A 198 7.17 -11.89 9.91
C ALA A 198 7.07 -11.26 11.30
N THR A 199 6.12 -11.71 12.12
CA THR A 199 5.93 -11.22 13.49
C THR A 199 7.15 -11.54 14.37
N GLU A 200 7.62 -12.79 14.35
CA GLU A 200 8.77 -13.23 15.13
C GLU A 200 10.06 -12.50 14.71
N LYS A 201 10.34 -12.43 13.42
CA LYS A 201 11.52 -11.73 12.89
C LYS A 201 11.46 -10.23 13.14
N GLY A 202 10.29 -9.61 12.99
CA GLY A 202 10.10 -8.20 13.27
C GLY A 202 10.35 -7.86 14.73
N ARG A 203 9.74 -8.60 15.64
CA ARG A 203 9.90 -8.42 17.10
C ARG A 203 11.27 -8.79 17.63
N ALA A 204 12.01 -9.64 16.94
CA ALA A 204 13.40 -9.92 17.29
C ALA A 204 14.31 -8.68 17.10
N ILE A 205 13.98 -7.79 16.18
CA ILE A 205 14.72 -6.54 15.92
C ILE A 205 14.12 -5.37 16.72
N ARG A 206 12.80 -5.28 16.75
CA ARG A 206 12.04 -4.23 17.45
C ARG A 206 11.04 -4.92 18.40
N PRO A 207 11.40 -5.11 19.69
CA PRO A 207 10.52 -5.82 20.64
C PRO A 207 9.15 -5.17 20.84
N ASP A 208 9.05 -3.87 20.69
CA ASP A 208 7.84 -3.05 20.78
C ASP A 208 7.10 -2.88 19.44
N LEU A 209 7.48 -3.65 18.40
CA LEU A 209 6.82 -3.59 17.10
C LEU A 209 5.32 -3.88 17.23
N LYS A 210 4.51 -2.92 16.83
CA LYS A 210 3.05 -2.98 16.86
C LYS A 210 2.50 -3.83 15.72
#